data_438e6ecfd9f34592e013e66b0e8f7b9b
#
_entry.id   438e6ecfd9f34592e013e66b0e8f7b9b
#
_cell.length_a   1.000
_cell.length_b   1.000
_cell.length_c   1.000
_cell.angle_alpha   90.00
_cell.angle_beta   90.00
_cell.angle_gamma   90.00
#
_symmetry.space_group_name_H-M   'P 1'
#
loop_
_entity.id
_entity.type
_entity.pdbx_description
1 polymer ?
#
loop_
_entity_poly.entity_id
_entity_poly.type
_entity_poly.pdbx_seq_one_letter_code
_entity_poly.pdbx_strand_id
1 'polypeptide(L)'
;MKKIIHPFKLRRLKKDVLTELPPKSEEKRYCTLAPAQIVMYKDIISERGSKLIAKLRDESQPVEYIHIFALLTKLKRLCDHPKLILNGTSPKSATSGKFELFKEIMEETLESGEKVVVFSQYLEMLDIIGDWLNNIDVRYETLRGSTMNRGKVVERFQNDPDCNVFLGSLMAGGLGIDLTSASVVIHYDRWWNAAREDQATDRVHRIGQTRGVQVFKLITRGTLEEKIDSMITTKATLMNSIVESDDAVFKSFSRKELIELLTF
;
A
#
# COMPACT_ATOMS: atom_id res chain seq x y z
N MET A 1 -31.94 1.68 -1.14
CA MET A 1 -31.19 0.91 -2.16
C MET A 1 -30.71 -0.47 -1.71
N LYS A 2 -30.02 -0.65 -0.54
CA LYS A 2 -29.53 -1.98 -0.10
C LYS A 2 -30.59 -3.09 -0.10
N LYS A 3 -31.85 -2.83 0.32
CA LYS A 3 -32.93 -3.83 0.40
C LYS A 3 -33.46 -4.31 -0.97
N ILE A 4 -33.34 -3.49 -2.01
CA ILE A 4 -33.87 -3.82 -3.37
C ILE A 4 -32.85 -4.70 -4.13
N ILE A 5 -31.55 -4.56 -3.86
CA ILE A 5 -30.48 -5.28 -4.56
C ILE A 5 -30.15 -6.62 -3.87
N HIS A 6 -30.53 -6.80 -2.60
CA HIS A 6 -30.20 -7.99 -1.81
C HIS A 6 -30.62 -9.31 -2.47
N PRO A 7 -31.80 -9.46 -3.09
CA PRO A 7 -32.19 -10.71 -3.75
C PRO A 7 -31.35 -11.07 -4.97
N PHE A 8 -30.68 -10.09 -5.58
CA PHE A 8 -29.87 -10.26 -6.80
C PHE A 8 -28.35 -10.30 -6.50
N LYS A 9 -27.94 -10.26 -5.23
CA LYS A 9 -26.55 -10.26 -4.81
C LYS A 9 -26.19 -11.55 -4.10
N LEU A 10 -25.59 -12.49 -4.82
CA LEU A 10 -25.01 -13.69 -4.23
C LEU A 10 -23.56 -13.37 -3.79
N ARG A 11 -23.34 -13.17 -2.49
CA ARG A 11 -22.01 -13.03 -1.91
C ARG A 11 -21.59 -14.33 -1.27
N ARG A 12 -20.60 -15.00 -1.80
CA ARG A 12 -19.95 -16.16 -1.19
C ARG A 12 -18.57 -15.76 -0.69
N LEU A 13 -18.18 -16.22 0.49
CA LEU A 13 -16.83 -16.02 1.00
C LEU A 13 -15.91 -17.07 0.36
N LYS A 14 -14.70 -16.67 -0.03
CA LYS A 14 -13.71 -17.57 -0.64
C LYS A 14 -13.48 -18.84 0.19
N LYS A 15 -13.34 -18.68 1.51
CA LYS A 15 -13.12 -19.78 2.45
C LYS A 15 -14.24 -20.83 2.46
N ASP A 16 -15.46 -20.46 2.05
CA ASP A 16 -16.63 -21.34 2.08
C ASP A 16 -16.83 -22.10 0.76
N VAL A 17 -16.16 -21.66 -0.33
CA VAL A 17 -16.39 -22.16 -1.69
C VAL A 17 -15.14 -22.75 -2.32
N LEU A 18 -13.94 -22.33 -1.88
CA LEU A 18 -12.67 -22.67 -2.52
C LEU A 18 -11.77 -23.42 -1.52
N THR A 19 -12.13 -24.68 -1.26
CA THR A 19 -11.35 -25.59 -0.40
C THR A 19 -10.01 -26.01 -1.05
N GLU A 20 -9.88 -25.82 -2.37
CA GLU A 20 -8.69 -26.21 -3.15
C GLU A 20 -7.64 -25.08 -3.28
N LEU A 21 -7.93 -23.86 -2.78
CA LEU A 21 -6.94 -22.79 -2.83
C LEU A 21 -5.77 -23.09 -1.89
N PRO A 22 -4.51 -22.93 -2.37
CA PRO A 22 -3.34 -23.04 -1.52
C PRO A 22 -3.39 -22.06 -0.33
N PRO A 23 -2.64 -22.32 0.75
CA PRO A 23 -2.62 -21.45 1.91
C PRO A 23 -2.10 -20.05 1.55
N LYS A 24 -2.65 -19.03 2.21
CA LYS A 24 -2.18 -17.66 2.18
C LYS A 24 -1.63 -17.30 3.56
N SER A 25 -0.38 -16.86 3.63
CA SER A 25 0.23 -16.28 4.83
C SER A 25 0.39 -14.78 4.66
N GLU A 26 0.14 -14.03 5.72
CA GLU A 26 0.32 -12.57 5.75
C GLU A 26 1.29 -12.21 6.87
N GLU A 27 2.32 -11.44 6.54
CA GLU A 27 3.35 -11.01 7.46
C GLU A 27 3.53 -9.50 7.39
N LYS A 28 3.61 -8.86 8.56
CA LYS A 28 3.98 -7.46 8.68
C LYS A 28 5.49 -7.37 8.90
N ARG A 29 6.16 -6.67 7.99
CA ARG A 29 7.61 -6.43 8.07
C ARG A 29 7.84 -4.97 8.48
N TYR A 30 8.69 -4.77 9.46
CA TYR A 30 8.89 -3.48 10.09
C TYR A 30 10.28 -2.93 9.80
N CYS A 31 10.33 -1.65 9.42
CA CYS A 31 11.55 -0.86 9.31
C CYS A 31 11.50 0.35 10.24
N THR A 32 12.60 1.09 10.30
CA THR A 32 12.68 2.41 10.94
C THR A 32 13.03 3.47 9.91
N LEU A 33 12.71 4.72 10.19
CA LEU A 33 13.15 5.83 9.35
C LEU A 33 14.67 5.94 9.36
N ALA A 34 15.27 6.22 8.20
CA ALA A 34 16.67 6.60 8.13
C ALA A 34 16.90 7.95 8.86
N PRO A 35 18.14 8.23 9.37
CA PRO A 35 18.40 9.44 10.16
C PRO A 35 17.92 10.74 9.49
N ALA A 36 18.15 10.90 8.20
CA ALA A 36 17.68 12.07 7.45
C ALA A 36 16.14 12.13 7.37
N GLN A 37 15.47 10.98 7.22
CA GLN A 37 14.00 10.92 7.23
C GLN A 37 13.43 11.33 8.59
N ILE A 38 14.09 10.97 9.71
CA ILE A 38 13.64 11.36 11.06
C ILE A 38 13.61 12.88 11.21
N VAL A 39 14.67 13.55 10.77
CA VAL A 39 14.74 15.02 10.81
C VAL A 39 13.60 15.63 9.98
N MET A 40 13.47 15.22 8.73
CA MET A 40 12.41 15.70 7.84
C MET A 40 11.01 15.43 8.38
N TYR A 41 10.79 14.28 9.02
CA TYR A 41 9.51 13.91 9.61
C TYR A 41 9.14 14.84 10.76
N LYS A 42 10.10 15.10 11.67
CA LYS A 42 9.94 16.03 12.78
C LYS A 42 9.68 17.46 12.31
N ASP A 43 10.41 17.92 11.30
CA ASP A 43 10.25 19.28 10.75
C ASP A 43 8.84 19.46 10.16
N ILE A 44 8.36 18.48 9.37
CA ILE A 44 7.01 18.52 8.79
C ILE A 44 5.94 18.58 9.88
N ILE A 45 6.10 17.81 10.96
CA ILE A 45 5.15 17.81 12.08
C ILE A 45 5.24 19.13 12.86
N SER A 46 6.44 19.65 13.14
CA SER A 46 6.61 20.89 13.89
C SER A 46 6.02 22.10 13.16
N GLU A 47 6.26 22.22 11.86
CA GLU A 47 5.82 23.36 11.04
C GLU A 47 4.30 23.39 10.79
N ARG A 48 3.72 22.23 10.45
CA ARG A 48 2.32 22.15 10.00
C ARG A 48 1.42 21.40 10.97
N GLY A 49 1.93 20.35 11.59
CA GLY A 49 1.18 19.49 12.51
C GLY A 49 0.72 20.26 13.76
N SER A 50 1.60 21.06 14.36
CA SER A 50 1.31 21.82 15.57
C SER A 50 0.10 22.74 15.42
N LYS A 51 -0.01 23.44 14.29
CA LYS A 51 -1.14 24.32 13.98
C LYS A 51 -2.44 23.56 13.79
N LEU A 52 -2.39 22.42 13.10
CA LEU A 52 -3.56 21.56 12.87
C LEU A 52 -4.02 20.89 14.17
N ILE A 53 -3.08 20.44 15.01
CA ILE A 53 -3.39 19.88 16.33
C ILE A 53 -4.07 20.92 17.22
N ALA A 54 -3.58 22.18 17.24
CA ALA A 54 -4.20 23.24 18.01
C ALA A 54 -5.66 23.48 17.57
N LYS A 55 -5.92 23.52 16.25
CA LYS A 55 -7.29 23.64 15.70
C LYS A 55 -8.16 22.42 16.02
N LEU A 56 -7.60 21.21 16.01
CA LEU A 56 -8.33 19.99 16.35
C LEU A 56 -8.72 19.91 17.82
N ARG A 57 -7.93 20.53 18.72
CA ARG A 57 -8.23 20.63 20.17
C ARG A 57 -9.34 21.65 20.47
N ASP A 58 -9.52 22.65 19.61
CA ASP A 58 -10.59 23.62 19.73
C ASP A 58 -11.87 23.07 19.09
N GLU A 59 -12.79 22.60 19.92
CA GLU A 59 -14.05 22.01 19.46
C GLU A 59 -14.97 23.02 18.77
N SER A 60 -14.77 24.31 18.97
CA SER A 60 -15.55 25.37 18.33
C SER A 60 -15.19 25.54 16.84
N GLN A 61 -14.00 25.08 16.43
CA GLN A 61 -13.52 25.22 15.06
C GLN A 61 -13.96 24.02 14.19
N PRO A 62 -14.28 24.23 12.91
CA PRO A 62 -14.54 23.15 11.99
C PRO A 62 -13.26 22.33 11.73
N VAL A 63 -13.42 21.01 11.48
CA VAL A 63 -12.29 20.15 11.12
C VAL A 63 -11.88 20.38 9.67
N GLU A 64 -10.68 20.89 9.46
CA GLU A 64 -10.11 21.13 8.13
C GLU A 64 -9.51 19.84 7.53
N TYR A 65 -10.35 18.86 7.20
CA TYR A 65 -9.93 17.54 6.73
C TYR A 65 -8.94 17.57 5.56
N ILE A 66 -9.09 18.52 4.62
CA ILE A 66 -8.22 18.63 3.44
C ILE A 66 -6.76 18.90 3.82
N HIS A 67 -6.53 19.76 4.80
CA HIS A 67 -5.18 20.10 5.26
C HIS A 67 -4.56 18.97 6.06
N ILE A 68 -5.38 18.28 6.87
CA ILE A 68 -4.94 17.09 7.62
C ILE A 68 -4.56 15.98 6.66
N PHE A 69 -5.43 15.69 5.67
CA PHE A 69 -5.16 14.65 4.66
C PHE A 69 -3.89 14.95 3.84
N ALA A 70 -3.69 16.21 3.43
CA ALA A 70 -2.49 16.63 2.71
C ALA A 70 -1.22 16.41 3.56
N LEU A 71 -1.28 16.73 4.86
CA LEU A 71 -0.16 16.50 5.78
C LEU A 71 0.14 15.01 5.97
N LEU A 72 -0.89 14.20 6.23
CA LEU A 72 -0.74 12.75 6.40
C LEU A 72 -0.21 12.10 5.12
N THR A 73 -0.68 12.52 3.95
CA THR A 73 -0.15 12.07 2.65
C THR A 73 1.32 12.41 2.49
N LYS A 74 1.73 13.64 2.87
CA LYS A 74 3.14 14.05 2.83
C LYS A 74 4.00 13.19 3.75
N LEU A 75 3.54 12.90 4.96
CA LEU A 75 4.24 12.05 5.91
C LEU A 75 4.35 10.59 5.43
N LYS A 76 3.28 10.03 4.84
CA LYS A 76 3.32 8.69 4.22
C LYS A 76 4.35 8.63 3.09
N ARG A 77 4.32 9.61 2.18
CA ARG A 77 5.30 9.70 1.09
C ARG A 77 6.73 9.77 1.62
N LEU A 78 6.96 10.49 2.72
CA LEU A 78 8.27 10.52 3.38
C LEU A 78 8.67 9.15 3.96
N CYS A 79 7.72 8.42 4.60
CA CYS A 79 7.97 7.07 5.10
C CYS A 79 8.36 6.12 3.96
N ASP A 80 7.75 6.25 2.79
CA ASP A 80 8.06 5.42 1.64
C ASP A 80 9.44 5.74 1.06
N HIS A 81 9.69 6.99 0.69
CA HIS A 81 10.99 7.44 0.22
C HIS A 81 11.11 8.97 0.24
N PRO A 82 12.23 9.56 0.72
CA PRO A 82 12.41 11.02 0.74
C PRO A 82 12.26 11.69 -0.64
N LYS A 83 12.65 11.02 -1.72
CA LYS A 83 12.49 11.53 -3.09
C LYS A 83 11.06 11.90 -3.43
N LEU A 84 10.05 11.28 -2.81
CA LEU A 84 8.64 11.54 -3.09
C LEU A 84 8.17 12.92 -2.61
N ILE A 85 8.94 13.60 -1.77
CA ILE A 85 8.62 14.94 -1.25
C ILE A 85 9.64 16.02 -1.61
N LEU A 86 10.79 15.67 -2.17
CA LEU A 86 11.92 16.59 -2.41
C LEU A 86 11.93 17.19 -3.82
N ASN A 87 10.85 17.05 -4.61
CA ASN A 87 10.64 17.73 -5.92
C ASN A 87 11.92 17.90 -6.78
N GLY A 88 12.68 16.84 -6.99
CA GLY A 88 13.85 16.85 -7.87
C GLY A 88 15.14 17.38 -7.25
N THR A 89 15.11 17.97 -6.04
CA THR A 89 16.30 18.48 -5.33
C THR A 89 16.91 17.43 -4.38
N SER A 90 16.52 16.19 -4.54
CA SER A 90 16.98 15.10 -3.67
C SER A 90 18.47 14.84 -3.86
N PRO A 91 19.26 14.80 -2.79
CA PRO A 91 20.61 14.27 -2.86
C PRO A 91 20.60 12.86 -3.45
N LYS A 92 21.57 12.51 -4.29
CA LYS A 92 21.71 11.14 -4.84
C LYS A 92 21.78 10.08 -3.72
N SER A 93 22.16 10.50 -2.51
CA SER A 93 22.29 9.67 -1.29
C SER A 93 21.03 9.63 -0.41
N ALA A 94 19.86 10.06 -0.90
CA ALA A 94 18.64 9.98 -0.10
C ALA A 94 18.29 8.51 0.16
N THR A 95 18.49 8.05 1.40
CA THR A 95 18.19 6.70 1.85
C THR A 95 16.81 6.61 2.47
N SER A 96 16.16 5.47 2.33
CA SER A 96 14.89 5.16 2.99
C SER A 96 14.99 3.83 3.70
N GLY A 97 14.71 3.80 5.00
CA GLY A 97 14.73 2.56 5.75
C GLY A 97 13.73 1.51 5.21
N LYS A 98 12.57 1.97 4.71
CA LYS A 98 11.60 1.07 4.07
C LYS A 98 12.11 0.52 2.74
N PHE A 99 12.82 1.33 1.96
CA PHE A 99 13.36 0.89 0.69
C PHE A 99 14.50 -0.12 0.86
N GLU A 100 15.33 0.03 1.90
CA GLU A 100 16.34 -0.98 2.23
C GLU A 100 15.69 -2.32 2.61
N LEU A 101 14.71 -2.32 3.53
CA LEU A 101 13.94 -3.53 3.87
C LEU A 101 13.26 -4.16 2.64
N PHE A 102 12.71 -3.33 1.76
CA PHE A 102 12.11 -3.80 0.51
C PHE A 102 13.13 -4.53 -0.37
N LYS A 103 14.35 -3.98 -0.52
CA LYS A 103 15.41 -4.61 -1.31
C LYS A 103 15.80 -5.97 -0.73
N GLU A 104 15.98 -6.08 0.59
CA GLU A 104 16.28 -7.34 1.26
C GLU A 104 15.22 -8.42 0.94
N ILE A 105 13.93 -8.09 1.08
CA ILE A 105 12.84 -9.03 0.77
C ILE A 105 12.83 -9.40 -0.73
N MET A 106 13.09 -8.44 -1.60
CA MET A 106 13.12 -8.68 -3.05
C MET A 106 14.28 -9.59 -3.45
N GLU A 107 15.47 -9.36 -2.90
CA GLU A 107 16.66 -10.19 -3.16
C GLU A 107 16.41 -11.64 -2.72
N GLU A 108 15.93 -11.85 -1.49
CA GLU A 108 15.56 -13.20 -0.99
C GLU A 108 14.52 -13.89 -1.89
N THR A 109 13.53 -13.13 -2.37
CA THR A 109 12.45 -13.67 -3.19
C THR A 109 12.93 -14.03 -4.59
N LEU A 110 13.75 -13.19 -5.21
CA LEU A 110 14.31 -13.42 -6.53
C LEU A 110 15.31 -14.59 -6.53
N GLU A 111 16.14 -14.69 -5.49
CA GLU A 111 17.05 -15.83 -5.30
C GLU A 111 16.29 -17.16 -5.16
N SER A 112 15.10 -17.14 -4.57
CA SER A 112 14.22 -18.30 -4.46
C SER A 112 13.51 -18.67 -5.77
N GLY A 113 13.67 -17.88 -6.84
CA GLY A 113 13.03 -18.10 -8.15
C GLY A 113 11.53 -17.82 -8.15
N GLU A 114 11.02 -17.11 -7.15
CA GLU A 114 9.59 -16.79 -7.02
C GLU A 114 9.23 -15.50 -7.79
N LYS A 115 8.04 -15.48 -8.42
CA LYS A 115 7.50 -14.26 -9.01
C LYS A 115 6.82 -13.41 -7.97
N VAL A 116 7.07 -12.10 -8.04
CA VAL A 116 6.63 -11.09 -7.08
C VAL A 116 5.68 -10.10 -7.71
N VAL A 117 4.62 -9.75 -6.99
CA VAL A 117 3.76 -8.61 -7.29
C VAL A 117 3.97 -7.54 -6.21
N VAL A 118 4.35 -6.34 -6.61
CA VAL A 118 4.53 -5.19 -5.72
C VAL A 118 3.42 -4.19 -5.96
N PHE A 119 2.69 -3.83 -4.92
CA PHE A 119 1.67 -2.80 -4.97
C PHE A 119 2.08 -1.55 -4.20
N SER A 120 1.84 -0.38 -4.80
CA SER A 120 1.94 0.92 -4.13
C SER A 120 0.83 1.87 -4.58
N GLN A 121 0.46 2.80 -3.70
CA GLN A 121 -0.45 3.91 -4.00
C GLN A 121 0.21 4.97 -4.87
N TYR A 122 1.53 5.12 -4.73
CA TYR A 122 2.30 6.20 -5.34
C TYR A 122 3.01 5.71 -6.60
N LEU A 123 2.63 6.28 -7.74
CA LEU A 123 3.22 5.92 -9.04
C LEU A 123 4.71 6.24 -9.05
N GLU A 124 5.10 7.34 -8.42
CA GLU A 124 6.50 7.75 -8.31
C GLU A 124 7.33 6.77 -7.46
N MET A 125 6.69 6.03 -6.52
CA MET A 125 7.38 4.95 -5.82
C MET A 125 7.61 3.76 -6.71
N LEU A 126 6.63 3.41 -7.56
CA LEU A 126 6.82 2.37 -8.57
C LEU A 126 7.93 2.74 -9.58
N ASP A 127 8.10 4.04 -9.89
CA ASP A 127 9.21 4.51 -10.72
C ASP A 127 10.56 4.28 -10.02
N ILE A 128 10.68 4.63 -8.73
CA ILE A 128 11.90 4.40 -7.94
C ILE A 128 12.24 2.90 -7.88
N ILE A 129 11.24 2.04 -7.68
CA ILE A 129 11.42 0.59 -7.68
C ILE A 129 11.86 0.10 -9.07
N GLY A 130 11.21 0.58 -10.13
CA GLY A 130 11.55 0.23 -11.50
C GLY A 130 12.99 0.63 -11.87
N ASP A 131 13.42 1.84 -11.48
CA ASP A 131 14.81 2.30 -11.69
C ASP A 131 15.80 1.37 -10.96
N TRP A 132 15.49 0.94 -9.74
CA TRP A 132 16.34 0.00 -9.01
C TRP A 132 16.38 -1.37 -9.68
N LEU A 133 15.24 -1.92 -10.11
CA LEU A 133 15.18 -3.21 -10.83
C LEU A 133 15.99 -3.16 -12.13
N ASN A 134 15.91 -2.07 -12.89
CA ASN A 134 16.74 -1.84 -14.07
C ASN A 134 18.24 -1.85 -13.74
N ASN A 135 18.65 -1.27 -12.61
CA ASN A 135 20.06 -1.21 -12.20
C ASN A 135 20.61 -2.59 -11.78
N ILE A 136 19.77 -3.53 -11.40
CA ILE A 136 20.13 -4.92 -11.06
C ILE A 136 19.74 -5.92 -12.16
N ASP A 137 19.37 -5.42 -13.34
CA ASP A 137 19.08 -6.22 -14.54
C ASP A 137 17.91 -7.20 -14.38
N VAL A 138 16.92 -6.85 -13.54
CA VAL A 138 15.71 -7.64 -13.30
C VAL A 138 14.57 -7.16 -14.18
N ARG A 139 14.01 -8.08 -14.98
CA ARG A 139 12.86 -7.77 -15.84
C ARG A 139 11.57 -7.64 -15.02
N TYR A 140 10.79 -6.63 -15.36
CA TYR A 140 9.49 -6.40 -14.74
C TYR A 140 8.46 -5.88 -15.73
N GLU A 141 7.20 -6.10 -15.41
CA GLU A 141 6.06 -5.45 -16.05
C GLU A 141 5.41 -4.44 -15.11
N THR A 142 4.83 -3.38 -15.66
CA THR A 142 4.15 -2.36 -14.85
C THR A 142 2.74 -2.11 -15.33
N LEU A 143 1.79 -2.00 -14.39
CA LEU A 143 0.40 -1.68 -14.65
C LEU A 143 -0.03 -0.43 -13.89
N ARG A 144 -0.38 0.61 -14.64
CA ARG A 144 -0.87 1.89 -14.12
C ARG A 144 -2.30 2.16 -14.63
N GLY A 145 -2.95 3.16 -14.05
CA GLY A 145 -4.27 3.59 -14.53
C GLY A 145 -4.29 3.94 -16.03
N SER A 146 -3.20 4.54 -16.51
CA SER A 146 -3.01 4.96 -17.92
C SER A 146 -2.52 3.84 -18.85
N THR A 147 -2.21 2.64 -18.34
CA THR A 147 -1.66 1.56 -19.18
C THR A 147 -2.66 1.13 -20.24
N MET A 148 -2.26 1.26 -21.50
CA MET A 148 -2.97 0.69 -22.65
C MET A 148 -2.57 -0.79 -22.80
N ASN A 149 -3.43 -1.61 -23.44
CA ASN A 149 -3.14 -3.04 -23.69
C ASN A 149 -2.80 -3.84 -22.43
N ARG A 150 -3.54 -3.61 -21.35
CA ARG A 150 -3.36 -4.26 -20.04
C ARG A 150 -3.27 -5.79 -20.12
N GLY A 151 -4.04 -6.41 -21.02
CA GLY A 151 -4.02 -7.85 -21.27
C GLY A 151 -2.61 -8.34 -21.65
N LYS A 152 -1.92 -7.64 -22.57
CA LYS A 152 -0.57 -8.01 -22.99
C LYS A 152 0.47 -7.87 -21.88
N VAL A 153 0.32 -6.86 -21.01
CA VAL A 153 1.20 -6.67 -19.85
C VAL A 153 1.07 -7.85 -18.89
N VAL A 154 -0.18 -8.22 -18.57
CA VAL A 154 -0.47 -9.38 -17.72
C VAL A 154 0.01 -10.68 -18.37
N GLU A 155 -0.25 -10.87 -19.66
CA GLU A 155 0.17 -12.04 -20.41
C GLU A 155 1.70 -12.23 -20.42
N ARG A 156 2.48 -11.15 -20.62
CA ARG A 156 3.94 -11.19 -20.52
C ARG A 156 4.40 -11.60 -19.13
N PHE A 157 3.85 -10.98 -18.08
CA PHE A 157 4.19 -11.36 -16.71
C PHE A 157 3.86 -12.82 -16.41
N GLN A 158 2.72 -13.31 -16.89
CA GLN A 158 2.29 -14.70 -16.68
C GLN A 158 3.19 -15.71 -17.38
N ASN A 159 3.54 -15.46 -18.64
CA ASN A 159 4.11 -16.46 -19.54
C ASN A 159 5.62 -16.30 -19.78
N ASP A 160 6.21 -15.13 -19.54
CA ASP A 160 7.65 -14.93 -19.68
C ASP A 160 8.36 -15.42 -18.40
N PRO A 161 9.19 -16.49 -18.47
CA PRO A 161 9.91 -17.02 -17.32
C PRO A 161 10.95 -16.02 -16.77
N ASP A 162 11.45 -15.12 -17.61
CA ASP A 162 12.44 -14.11 -17.21
C ASP A 162 11.82 -12.87 -16.56
N CYS A 163 10.51 -12.70 -16.67
CA CYS A 163 9.79 -11.59 -16.03
C CYS A 163 9.33 -11.99 -14.64
N ASN A 164 10.11 -11.65 -13.61
CA ASN A 164 9.88 -12.10 -12.24
C ASN A 164 9.13 -11.10 -11.38
N VAL A 165 9.01 -9.83 -11.82
CA VAL A 165 8.40 -8.77 -11.01
C VAL A 165 7.26 -8.09 -11.76
N PHE A 166 6.17 -7.83 -11.03
CA PHE A 166 5.04 -7.04 -11.50
C PHE A 166 4.83 -5.83 -10.57
N LEU A 167 4.89 -4.64 -11.13
CA LEU A 167 4.66 -3.38 -10.41
C LEU A 167 3.25 -2.87 -10.71
N GLY A 168 2.38 -2.86 -9.70
CA GLY A 168 0.99 -2.47 -9.85
C GLY A 168 0.59 -1.29 -8.98
N SER A 169 -0.13 -0.31 -9.55
CA SER A 169 -0.83 0.63 -8.71
C SER A 169 -2.07 -0.05 -8.12
N LEU A 170 -2.34 0.20 -6.83
CA LEU A 170 -3.51 -0.37 -6.15
C LEU A 170 -4.83 -0.02 -6.82
N MET A 171 -4.91 1.14 -7.47
CA MET A 171 -6.08 1.54 -8.28
C MET A 171 -6.24 0.69 -9.53
N ALA A 172 -5.15 0.25 -10.14
CA ALA A 172 -5.19 -0.63 -11.32
C ALA A 172 -5.53 -2.08 -10.94
N GLY A 173 -5.23 -2.51 -9.71
CA GLY A 173 -5.57 -3.84 -9.17
C GLY A 173 -7.08 -4.13 -9.13
N GLY A 174 -7.94 -3.10 -9.17
CA GLY A 174 -9.41 -3.25 -9.21
C GLY A 174 -9.99 -3.85 -10.50
N LEU A 175 -9.20 -4.07 -11.54
CA LEU A 175 -9.66 -4.27 -12.92
C LEU A 175 -9.72 -5.75 -13.41
N GLY A 176 -9.90 -6.71 -12.52
CA GLY A 176 -10.16 -8.10 -12.93
C GLY A 176 -8.95 -8.82 -13.55
N ILE A 177 -7.72 -8.30 -13.36
CA ILE A 177 -6.49 -8.92 -13.84
C ILE A 177 -6.19 -10.21 -13.09
N ASP A 178 -5.46 -11.11 -13.74
CA ASP A 178 -4.99 -12.37 -13.19
C ASP A 178 -3.47 -12.35 -13.03
N LEU A 179 -2.98 -12.60 -11.81
CA LEU A 179 -1.55 -12.59 -11.47
C LEU A 179 -1.14 -13.88 -10.74
N THR A 180 -1.82 -15.00 -11.05
CA THR A 180 -1.62 -16.30 -10.38
C THR A 180 -0.27 -16.94 -10.64
N SER A 181 0.52 -16.43 -11.59
CA SER A 181 1.91 -16.87 -11.74
C SER A 181 2.82 -16.43 -10.59
N ALA A 182 2.41 -15.43 -9.80
CA ALA A 182 3.15 -15.00 -8.63
C ALA A 182 2.74 -15.79 -7.37
N SER A 183 3.68 -15.93 -6.44
CA SER A 183 3.48 -16.53 -5.12
C SER A 183 3.78 -15.54 -3.99
N VAL A 184 4.40 -14.40 -4.31
CA VAL A 184 4.73 -13.35 -3.34
C VAL A 184 4.03 -12.05 -3.70
N VAL A 185 3.44 -11.40 -2.69
CA VAL A 185 2.81 -10.08 -2.79
C VAL A 185 3.45 -9.14 -1.78
N ILE A 186 3.90 -7.98 -2.23
CA ILE A 186 4.42 -6.94 -1.36
C ILE A 186 3.51 -5.71 -1.43
N HIS A 187 2.85 -5.38 -0.33
CA HIS A 187 2.22 -4.07 -0.14
C HIS A 187 3.28 -3.13 0.42
N TYR A 188 3.85 -2.29 -0.45
CA TYR A 188 4.94 -1.39 -0.12
C TYR A 188 4.50 -0.31 0.89
N ASP A 189 3.31 0.23 0.72
CA ASP A 189 2.69 1.19 1.63
C ASP A 189 1.33 0.71 2.12
N ARG A 190 0.96 1.11 3.35
CA ARG A 190 -0.32 0.77 3.96
C ARG A 190 -1.44 1.65 3.41
N TRP A 191 -2.55 1.03 3.03
CA TRP A 191 -3.75 1.75 2.61
C TRP A 191 -4.67 2.02 3.81
N TRP A 192 -5.40 3.15 3.78
CA TRP A 192 -6.41 3.46 4.80
C TRP A 192 -7.54 2.42 4.85
N ASN A 193 -7.85 1.80 3.73
CA ASN A 193 -8.89 0.78 3.59
C ASN A 193 -8.25 -0.58 3.28
N ALA A 194 -8.20 -1.45 4.29
CA ALA A 194 -7.64 -2.80 4.15
C ALA A 194 -8.30 -3.63 3.03
N ALA A 195 -9.60 -3.41 2.76
CA ALA A 195 -10.29 -4.14 1.70
C ALA A 195 -9.69 -3.86 0.29
N ARG A 196 -9.00 -2.74 0.10
CA ARG A 196 -8.26 -2.46 -1.14
C ARG A 196 -6.99 -3.31 -1.25
N GLU A 197 -6.26 -3.47 -0.13
CA GLU A 197 -5.09 -4.36 -0.09
C GLU A 197 -5.52 -5.81 -0.33
N ASP A 198 -6.59 -6.26 0.33
CA ASP A 198 -7.15 -7.60 0.15
C ASP A 198 -7.60 -7.82 -1.29
N GLN A 199 -8.28 -6.84 -1.90
CA GLN A 199 -8.70 -6.92 -3.30
C GLN A 199 -7.50 -7.05 -4.26
N ALA A 200 -6.40 -6.36 -3.99
CA ALA A 200 -5.18 -6.45 -4.78
C ALA A 200 -4.51 -7.83 -4.58
N THR A 201 -4.38 -8.30 -3.34
CA THR A 201 -3.90 -9.65 -3.02
C THR A 201 -4.73 -10.74 -3.70
N ASP A 202 -6.04 -10.54 -3.79
CA ASP A 202 -6.98 -11.45 -4.46
C ASP A 202 -6.76 -11.61 -5.97
N ARG A 203 -5.87 -10.82 -6.59
CA ARG A 203 -5.43 -11.02 -7.98
C ARG A 203 -4.38 -12.12 -8.10
N VAL A 204 -3.64 -12.35 -7.02
CA VAL A 204 -2.63 -13.41 -6.90
C VAL A 204 -3.24 -14.67 -6.27
N HIS A 205 -3.96 -14.49 -5.14
CA HIS A 205 -4.60 -15.60 -4.41
C HIS A 205 -6.03 -15.81 -4.90
N ARG A 206 -6.19 -16.52 -6.00
CA ARG A 206 -7.50 -16.82 -6.63
C ARG A 206 -7.49 -18.18 -7.33
N ILE A 207 -8.64 -18.59 -7.89
CA ILE A 207 -8.77 -19.80 -8.70
C ILE A 207 -7.69 -19.80 -9.79
N GLY A 208 -6.95 -20.91 -9.90
CA GLY A 208 -5.79 -21.04 -10.78
C GLY A 208 -4.45 -20.91 -10.06
N GLN A 209 -4.43 -20.44 -8.81
CA GLN A 209 -3.23 -20.47 -7.99
C GLN A 209 -2.91 -21.91 -7.54
N THR A 210 -1.66 -22.33 -7.77
CA THR A 210 -1.17 -23.69 -7.43
C THR A 210 -0.15 -23.69 -6.30
N ARG A 211 0.36 -22.52 -5.90
CA ARG A 211 1.39 -22.36 -4.87
C ARG A 211 0.86 -21.58 -3.67
N GLY A 212 1.44 -21.81 -2.49
CA GLY A 212 1.18 -20.98 -1.33
C GLY A 212 1.49 -19.51 -1.65
N VAL A 213 0.65 -18.59 -1.17
CA VAL A 213 0.86 -17.15 -1.39
C VAL A 213 1.34 -16.51 -0.10
N GLN A 214 2.50 -15.85 -0.19
CA GLN A 214 3.07 -15.07 0.91
C GLN A 214 2.83 -13.56 0.66
N VAL A 215 2.29 -12.87 1.66
CA VAL A 215 1.95 -11.46 1.57
C VAL A 215 2.75 -10.68 2.60
N PHE A 216 3.59 -9.77 2.14
CA PHE A 216 4.33 -8.85 3.01
C PHE A 216 3.65 -7.48 3.02
N LYS A 217 3.49 -6.91 4.23
CA LYS A 217 2.97 -5.56 4.44
C LYS A 217 4.06 -4.75 5.14
N LEU A 218 4.64 -3.76 4.44
CA LEU A 218 5.76 -2.97 4.98
C LEU A 218 5.23 -1.81 5.84
N ILE A 219 5.81 -1.64 7.02
CA ILE A 219 5.38 -0.65 8.01
C ILE A 219 6.59 0.02 8.62
N THR A 220 6.60 1.34 8.65
CA THR A 220 7.64 2.13 9.31
C THR A 220 7.25 2.37 10.78
N ARG A 221 8.03 1.81 11.71
CA ARG A 221 7.82 1.95 13.18
C ARG A 221 7.99 3.40 13.64
N GLY A 222 7.27 3.75 14.70
CA GLY A 222 7.32 5.09 15.30
C GLY A 222 6.72 6.18 14.40
N THR A 223 5.96 5.84 13.37
CA THR A 223 5.35 6.79 12.45
C THR A 223 3.84 6.64 12.38
N LEU A 224 3.22 7.50 11.56
CA LEU A 224 1.78 7.38 11.29
C LEU A 224 1.39 6.03 10.68
N GLU A 225 2.28 5.32 10.00
CA GLU A 225 1.96 4.02 9.37
C GLU A 225 1.65 2.95 10.41
N GLU A 226 2.39 2.91 11.51
CA GLU A 226 2.12 1.99 12.62
C GLU A 226 0.76 2.31 13.28
N LYS A 227 0.43 3.59 13.41
CA LYS A 227 -0.87 4.03 13.93
C LYS A 227 -2.02 3.69 12.97
N ILE A 228 -1.84 3.90 11.67
CA ILE A 228 -2.80 3.48 10.64
C ILE A 228 -3.03 1.97 10.72
N ASP A 229 -1.96 1.18 10.80
CA ASP A 229 -2.07 -0.28 10.88
C ASP A 229 -2.85 -0.73 12.12
N SER A 230 -2.60 -0.11 13.28
CA SER A 230 -3.35 -0.34 14.51
C SER A 230 -4.83 0.03 14.35
N MET A 231 -5.13 1.19 13.76
CA MET A 231 -6.50 1.65 13.52
C MET A 231 -7.27 0.74 12.56
N ILE A 232 -6.61 0.28 11.48
CA ILE A 232 -7.20 -0.68 10.53
C ILE A 232 -7.55 -1.98 11.26
N THR A 233 -6.65 -2.48 12.10
CA THR A 233 -6.86 -3.73 12.86
C THR A 233 -8.04 -3.58 13.82
N THR A 234 -8.11 -2.46 14.54
CA THR A 234 -9.17 -2.20 15.54
C THR A 234 -10.54 -1.95 14.89
N LYS A 235 -10.56 -1.28 13.73
CA LYS A 235 -11.80 -0.89 13.03
C LYS A 235 -12.18 -1.80 11.86
N ALA A 236 -11.52 -2.94 11.68
CA ALA A 236 -11.71 -3.83 10.53
C ALA A 236 -13.20 -4.14 10.27
N THR A 237 -13.99 -4.39 11.32
CA THR A 237 -15.42 -4.69 11.19
C THR A 237 -16.24 -3.50 10.67
N LEU A 238 -15.91 -2.27 11.09
CA LEU A 238 -16.57 -1.04 10.63
C LEU A 238 -16.13 -0.66 9.22
N MET A 239 -14.85 -0.75 8.93
CA MET A 239 -14.28 -0.40 7.61
C MET A 239 -14.70 -1.37 6.50
N ASN A 240 -14.86 -2.66 6.80
CA ASN A 240 -15.39 -3.64 5.84
C ASN A 240 -16.85 -3.38 5.43
N SER A 241 -17.60 -2.61 6.23
CA SER A 241 -18.97 -2.20 5.88
C SER A 241 -19.03 -0.93 5.02
N ILE A 242 -17.95 -0.14 5.00
CA ILE A 242 -17.83 1.12 4.25
C ILE A 242 -17.01 0.82 2.99
N VAL A 243 -17.68 0.37 1.92
CA VAL A 243 -17.08 0.18 0.58
C VAL A 243 -16.93 1.54 -0.14
N GLU A 244 -16.64 2.62 0.60
CA GLU A 244 -16.63 3.97 0.09
C GLU A 244 -15.20 4.50 -0.14
N SER A 245 -15.12 5.68 -0.75
CA SER A 245 -13.85 6.35 -1.07
C SER A 245 -12.96 6.55 0.17
N ASP A 246 -11.65 6.69 -0.03
CA ASP A 246 -10.70 6.96 1.06
C ASP A 246 -11.09 8.21 1.87
N ASP A 247 -11.71 9.21 1.23
CA ASP A 247 -12.27 10.41 1.88
C ASP A 247 -13.35 10.06 2.92
N ALA A 248 -14.19 9.08 2.64
CA ALA A 248 -15.24 8.66 3.57
C ALA A 248 -14.66 7.94 4.79
N VAL A 249 -13.66 7.09 4.57
CA VAL A 249 -12.93 6.42 5.65
C VAL A 249 -12.24 7.47 6.52
N PHE A 250 -11.60 8.45 5.91
CA PHE A 250 -10.88 9.49 6.62
C PHE A 250 -11.80 10.41 7.45
N LYS A 251 -12.95 10.78 6.91
CA LYS A 251 -13.98 11.56 7.63
C LYS A 251 -14.63 10.80 8.80
N SER A 252 -14.45 9.49 8.87
CA SER A 252 -14.92 8.68 9.99
C SER A 252 -14.04 8.75 11.24
N PHE A 253 -12.82 9.34 11.12
CA PHE A 253 -11.93 9.50 12.27
C PHE A 253 -12.39 10.62 13.19
N SER A 254 -12.39 10.36 14.50
CA SER A 254 -12.61 11.34 15.54
C SER A 254 -11.44 12.36 15.62
N ARG A 255 -11.69 13.53 16.20
CA ARG A 255 -10.63 14.52 16.46
C ARG A 255 -9.45 13.92 17.23
N LYS A 256 -9.73 13.08 18.24
CA LYS A 256 -8.71 12.39 19.04
C LYS A 256 -7.80 11.52 18.17
N GLU A 257 -8.38 10.71 17.29
CA GLU A 257 -7.64 9.85 16.36
C GLU A 257 -6.81 10.66 15.36
N LEU A 258 -7.35 11.78 14.86
CA LEU A 258 -6.61 12.68 13.98
C LEU A 258 -5.42 13.34 14.69
N ILE A 259 -5.57 13.72 15.97
CA ILE A 259 -4.47 14.25 16.79
C ILE A 259 -3.42 13.16 17.00
N GLU A 260 -3.85 11.94 17.32
CA GLU A 260 -2.94 10.80 17.49
C GLU A 260 -2.11 10.54 16.24
N LEU A 261 -2.73 10.55 15.05
CA LEU A 261 -2.02 10.39 13.77
C LEU A 261 -0.98 11.49 13.52
N LEU A 262 -1.22 12.72 13.97
CA LEU A 262 -0.33 13.86 13.79
C LEU A 262 0.73 14.02 14.88
N THR A 263 0.70 13.23 15.93
CA THR A 263 1.70 13.23 17.01
C THR A 263 2.86 12.31 16.63
N PHE A 264 4.10 12.68 16.96
CA PHE A 264 5.32 11.84 16.71
C PHE A 264 5.87 11.34 18.03
#